data_f953f80684dd05f15556c98998b7ac70
#
_entry.id   f953f80684dd05f15556c98998b7ac70
#
_cell.length_a   1.000
_cell.length_b   1.000
_cell.length_c   1.000
_cell.angle_alpha   90.00
_cell.angle_beta   90.00
_cell.angle_gamma   90.00
#
_symmetry.space_group_name_H-M   'P 1'
#
loop_
_entity.id
_entity.type
_entity.pdbx_description
1 polymer ?
#
loop_
_entity_poly.entity_id
_entity_poly.type
_entity_poly.pdbx_seq_one_letter_code
_entity_poly.pdbx_strand_id
1 'polypeptide(L)'
;MTLFTVIKSWLHRLFGKDEKTAQPVNQKKMKKLSRADRKQIEAAIARANRTDKKKKSAQDSIPYERMWPDGICRVAGSRYTKTIQFQDINYQLSQNEDKTAIFEGWCDFLNYFDSSIQFQLSFLNLAASEETFARAINIPLQGDDFDSIRVEYTTMLQNQLARGNNGLIKTKYLTFGIDADSLKAAKPRLERIETD
;
A
#
# COMPACT_ATOMS: atom_id res chain seq x y z
N MET A 1 -23.02 -6.61 21.41
CA MET A 1 -22.02 -5.58 21.05
C MET A 1 -21.25 -6.11 19.86
N THR A 2 -21.46 -5.55 18.68
CA THR A 2 -20.91 -6.09 17.44
C THR A 2 -19.45 -5.65 17.27
N LEU A 3 -18.64 -6.53 16.73
CA LEU A 3 -17.20 -6.35 16.44
C LEU A 3 -16.91 -5.01 15.72
N PHE A 4 -17.88 -4.53 14.96
CA PHE A 4 -17.83 -3.25 14.23
C PHE A 4 -17.75 -2.02 15.14
N THR A 5 -18.36 -2.07 16.32
CA THR A 5 -18.35 -0.96 17.30
C THR A 5 -17.00 -0.84 17.99
N VAL A 6 -16.34 -1.96 18.24
CA VAL A 6 -15.00 -2.02 18.88
C VAL A 6 -13.93 -1.52 17.92
N ILE A 7 -13.99 -1.92 16.65
CA ILE A 7 -13.05 -1.48 15.60
C ILE A 7 -13.19 0.03 15.35
N LYS A 8 -14.41 0.55 15.32
CA LYS A 8 -14.65 1.99 15.12
C LYS A 8 -14.14 2.83 16.30
N SER A 9 -14.29 2.33 17.54
CA SER A 9 -13.74 2.97 18.74
C SER A 9 -12.21 2.94 18.78
N TRP A 10 -11.60 1.86 18.32
CA TRP A 10 -10.15 1.70 18.25
C TRP A 10 -9.50 2.57 17.17
N LEU A 11 -10.11 2.65 15.99
CA LEU A 11 -9.72 3.56 14.90
C LEU A 11 -9.85 5.03 15.34
N HIS A 12 -10.88 5.39 16.09
CA HIS A 12 -11.05 6.75 16.62
C HIS A 12 -9.95 7.13 17.65
N ARG A 13 -9.41 6.15 18.39
CA ARG A 13 -8.29 6.37 19.31
C ARG A 13 -6.94 6.52 18.62
N LEU A 14 -6.72 5.85 17.49
CA LEU A 14 -5.44 5.88 16.76
C LEU A 14 -5.35 7.05 15.78
N PHE A 15 -6.46 7.47 15.19
CA PHE A 15 -6.50 8.52 14.17
C PHE A 15 -7.26 9.78 14.62
N GLY A 16 -7.76 9.79 15.84
CA GLY A 16 -8.41 10.95 16.47
C GLY A 16 -7.40 11.99 16.91
N LYS A 17 -6.57 12.50 16.00
CA LYS A 17 -5.97 13.81 16.14
C LYS A 17 -6.94 14.83 15.53
N ASP A 18 -7.62 15.53 16.43
CA ASP A 18 -8.10 16.90 16.26
C ASP A 18 -8.41 17.32 14.81
N GLU A 19 -9.49 16.79 14.22
CA GLU A 19 -10.34 17.70 13.48
C GLU A 19 -10.81 18.76 14.49
N LYS A 20 -10.02 19.79 14.69
CA LYS A 20 -10.55 21.08 15.05
C LYS A 20 -11.50 21.44 13.93
N THR A 21 -12.72 20.99 14.07
CA THR A 21 -13.88 21.52 13.36
C THR A 21 -13.65 23.02 13.32
N ALA A 22 -13.35 23.54 12.13
CA ALA A 22 -13.32 24.96 11.91
C ALA A 22 -14.72 25.45 12.27
N GLN A 23 -14.87 25.87 13.53
CA GLN A 23 -16.12 26.47 13.98
C GLN A 23 -16.40 27.63 13.03
N PRO A 24 -17.61 27.75 12.52
CA PRO A 24 -17.97 28.85 11.64
C PRO A 24 -17.61 30.13 12.39
N VAL A 25 -16.65 30.89 11.83
CA VAL A 25 -16.17 32.14 12.41
C VAL A 25 -17.39 32.98 12.71
N ASN A 26 -17.69 33.15 13.99
CA ASN A 26 -18.91 33.78 14.46
C ASN A 26 -18.91 35.22 13.94
N GLN A 27 -19.72 35.49 12.93
CA GLN A 27 -19.82 36.81 12.24
C GLN A 27 -20.04 37.97 13.21
N LYS A 28 -20.56 37.73 14.43
CA LYS A 28 -20.70 38.73 15.49
C LYS A 28 -19.36 39.16 16.09
N LYS A 29 -18.30 38.36 16.06
CA LYS A 29 -16.95 38.76 16.51
C LYS A 29 -16.21 39.59 15.49
N MET A 30 -16.52 39.46 14.19
CA MET A 30 -15.88 40.28 13.13
C MET A 30 -16.26 41.75 13.19
N LYS A 31 -17.36 42.13 13.82
CA LYS A 31 -17.77 43.58 13.97
C LYS A 31 -16.82 44.37 14.88
N LYS A 32 -15.99 43.73 15.69
CA LYS A 32 -15.03 44.40 16.61
C LYS A 32 -13.61 44.55 16.03
N LEU A 33 -13.34 44.00 14.84
CA LEU A 33 -12.01 44.07 14.21
C LEU A 33 -11.82 45.44 13.52
N SER A 34 -10.59 45.96 13.58
CA SER A 34 -10.25 47.22 12.88
C SER A 34 -10.40 47.03 11.36
N ARG A 35 -10.56 48.17 10.63
CA ARG A 35 -10.61 48.12 9.16
C ARG A 35 -9.36 47.51 8.54
N ALA A 36 -8.20 47.71 9.15
CA ALA A 36 -6.92 47.19 8.72
C ALA A 36 -6.88 45.65 8.90
N ASP A 37 -7.33 45.13 10.06
CA ASP A 37 -7.35 43.69 10.35
C ASP A 37 -8.31 42.96 9.42
N ARG A 38 -9.46 43.55 9.11
CA ARG A 38 -10.41 42.98 8.14
C ARG A 38 -9.79 42.82 6.76
N LYS A 39 -9.08 43.86 6.29
CA LYS A 39 -8.41 43.83 4.98
C LYS A 39 -7.29 42.79 4.92
N GLN A 40 -6.57 42.58 6.03
CA GLN A 40 -5.56 41.53 6.14
C GLN A 40 -6.17 40.11 6.14
N ILE A 41 -7.28 39.93 6.86
CA ILE A 41 -8.00 38.65 6.90
C ILE A 41 -8.61 38.34 5.53
N GLU A 42 -9.24 39.30 4.87
CA GLU A 42 -9.77 39.13 3.52
C GLU A 42 -8.67 38.85 2.49
N ALA A 43 -7.52 39.50 2.60
CA ALA A 43 -6.36 39.20 1.75
C ALA A 43 -5.77 37.82 2.03
N ALA A 44 -5.75 37.37 3.28
CA ALA A 44 -5.31 36.01 3.65
C ALA A 44 -6.27 34.94 3.13
N ILE A 45 -7.59 35.14 3.27
CA ILE A 45 -8.62 34.28 2.73
C ILE A 45 -8.56 34.24 1.19
N ALA A 46 -8.38 35.41 0.54
CA ALA A 46 -8.22 35.46 -0.91
C ALA A 46 -6.96 34.76 -1.43
N ARG A 47 -5.85 34.77 -0.64
CA ARG A 47 -4.64 34.01 -0.95
C ARG A 47 -4.85 32.51 -0.78
N ALA A 48 -5.48 32.09 0.31
CA ALA A 48 -5.83 30.69 0.56
C ALA A 48 -6.75 30.14 -0.56
N ASN A 49 -7.79 30.91 -0.93
CA ASN A 49 -8.70 30.53 -2.03
C ASN A 49 -8.05 30.56 -3.42
N ARG A 50 -6.97 31.34 -3.63
CA ARG A 50 -6.19 31.33 -4.88
C ARG A 50 -5.31 30.08 -5.00
N THR A 51 -4.77 29.58 -3.90
CA THR A 51 -4.02 28.31 -3.90
C THR A 51 -4.92 27.11 -4.19
N ASP A 52 -6.19 27.13 -3.75
CA ASP A 52 -7.16 26.08 -4.05
C ASP A 52 -7.73 26.12 -5.48
N LYS A 53 -7.62 27.26 -6.17
CA LYS A 53 -8.14 27.44 -7.55
C LYS A 53 -7.14 27.13 -8.66
N LYS A 54 -5.93 26.68 -8.39
CA LYS A 54 -5.11 26.06 -9.42
C LYS A 54 -5.87 24.84 -9.91
N LYS A 55 -6.36 24.90 -11.17
CA LYS A 55 -6.92 23.74 -11.85
C LYS A 55 -5.87 22.66 -11.75
N LYS A 56 -6.11 21.65 -10.92
CA LYS A 56 -5.22 20.48 -10.80
C LYS A 56 -5.19 19.85 -12.17
N SER A 57 -4.03 19.79 -12.78
CA SER A 57 -3.83 19.01 -13.99
C SER A 57 -3.96 17.52 -13.62
N ALA A 58 -4.22 16.66 -14.60
CA ALA A 58 -4.19 15.21 -14.35
C ALA A 58 -2.85 14.78 -13.71
N GLN A 59 -1.78 15.48 -14.04
CA GLN A 59 -0.44 15.24 -13.48
C GLN A 59 -0.34 15.58 -11.98
N ASP A 60 -1.06 16.59 -11.52
CA ASP A 60 -1.09 16.97 -10.09
C ASP A 60 -1.90 15.97 -9.24
N SER A 61 -2.69 15.09 -9.87
CA SER A 61 -3.42 14.01 -9.19
C SER A 61 -2.62 12.72 -9.03
N ILE A 62 -1.48 12.61 -9.73
CA ILE A 62 -0.60 11.44 -9.64
C ILE A 62 0.24 11.54 -8.37
N PRO A 63 0.25 10.51 -7.48
CA PRO A 63 0.88 10.58 -6.18
C PRO A 63 2.40 10.41 -6.19
N TYR A 64 3.05 10.51 -7.34
CA TYR A 64 4.50 10.45 -7.49
C TYR A 64 5.03 11.43 -8.55
N GLU A 65 6.28 11.85 -8.40
CA GLU A 65 6.92 12.80 -9.32
C GLU A 65 7.60 12.07 -10.50
N ARG A 66 8.28 10.97 -10.22
CA ARG A 66 9.06 10.22 -11.22
C ARG A 66 9.27 8.76 -10.81
N MET A 67 9.25 7.88 -11.81
CA MET A 67 9.60 6.46 -11.67
C MET A 67 10.73 6.11 -12.64
N TRP A 68 11.67 5.28 -12.20
CA TRP A 68 12.81 4.80 -12.98
C TRP A 68 12.65 3.33 -13.33
N PRO A 69 13.37 2.85 -14.39
CA PRO A 69 13.27 1.44 -14.82
C PRO A 69 13.70 0.41 -13.77
N ASP A 70 14.53 0.81 -12.80
CA ASP A 70 14.97 -0.02 -11.67
C ASP A 70 13.93 -0.14 -10.53
N GLY A 71 12.71 0.37 -10.76
CA GLY A 71 11.62 0.31 -9.80
C GLY A 71 11.67 1.36 -8.70
N ILE A 72 12.66 2.24 -8.71
CA ILE A 72 12.73 3.36 -7.76
C ILE A 72 11.73 4.42 -8.18
N CYS A 73 10.97 4.91 -7.20
CA CYS A 73 9.98 5.96 -7.38
C CYS A 73 10.30 7.15 -6.47
N ARG A 74 10.30 8.36 -7.03
CA ARG A 74 10.30 9.60 -6.26
C ARG A 74 8.86 10.02 -6.02
N VAL A 75 8.43 10.00 -4.76
CA VAL A 75 7.03 10.27 -4.40
C VAL A 75 6.80 11.77 -4.24
N ALA A 76 7.53 12.42 -3.36
CA ALA A 76 7.44 13.85 -3.13
C ALA A 76 8.73 14.37 -2.46
N GLY A 77 9.20 15.52 -2.89
CA GLY A 77 10.36 16.19 -2.30
C GLY A 77 11.62 15.31 -2.31
N SER A 78 12.12 14.95 -1.13
CA SER A 78 13.33 14.12 -0.96
C SER A 78 13.05 12.63 -0.82
N ARG A 79 11.78 12.19 -0.88
CA ARG A 79 11.40 10.79 -0.62
C ARG A 79 11.52 9.92 -1.83
N TYR A 80 12.31 8.86 -1.70
CA TYR A 80 12.48 7.78 -2.69
C TYR A 80 11.97 6.48 -2.11
N THR A 81 11.19 5.73 -2.90
CA THR A 81 10.60 4.46 -2.51
C THR A 81 10.91 3.37 -3.52
N LYS A 82 10.90 2.12 -3.08
CA LYS A 82 10.95 0.94 -3.92
C LYS A 82 9.91 -0.06 -3.42
N THR A 83 9.29 -0.77 -4.35
CA THR A 83 8.27 -1.77 -4.03
C THR A 83 8.70 -3.12 -4.57
N ILE A 84 8.64 -4.14 -3.73
CA ILE A 84 8.90 -5.52 -4.10
C ILE A 84 7.66 -6.37 -3.84
N GLN A 85 7.45 -7.39 -4.66
CA GLN A 85 6.43 -8.40 -4.44
C GLN A 85 7.03 -9.56 -3.68
N PHE A 86 6.34 -10.07 -2.66
CA PHE A 86 6.78 -11.24 -1.91
C PHE A 86 5.71 -12.33 -1.87
N GLN A 87 6.16 -13.55 -1.62
CA GLN A 87 5.31 -14.72 -1.56
C GLN A 87 5.12 -15.19 -0.11
N ASP A 88 4.12 -16.01 0.10
CA ASP A 88 3.88 -16.65 1.40
C ASP A 88 4.86 -17.79 1.66
N ILE A 89 5.19 -17.96 2.93
CA ILE A 89 5.80 -19.15 3.47
C ILE A 89 4.68 -20.04 4.02
N ASN A 90 4.73 -21.35 3.74
CA ASN A 90 3.72 -22.28 4.22
C ASN A 90 3.96 -22.65 5.69
N TYR A 91 3.66 -21.71 6.58
CA TYR A 91 3.84 -21.85 8.02
C TYR A 91 3.05 -23.04 8.63
N GLN A 92 1.86 -23.34 8.11
CA GLN A 92 0.98 -24.36 8.70
C GLN A 92 1.52 -25.78 8.54
N LEU A 93 2.20 -26.06 7.43
CA LEU A 93 2.78 -27.38 7.12
C LEU A 93 4.21 -27.55 7.61
N SER A 94 4.82 -26.51 8.16
CA SER A 94 6.19 -26.53 8.67
C SER A 94 6.27 -27.30 9.98
N GLN A 95 7.42 -27.93 10.24
CA GLN A 95 7.73 -28.56 11.52
C GLN A 95 7.90 -27.52 12.62
N ASN A 96 7.86 -27.91 13.89
CA ASN A 96 7.91 -26.96 15.00
C ASN A 96 9.21 -26.15 15.05
N GLU A 97 10.33 -26.77 14.70
CA GLU A 97 11.64 -26.10 14.62
C GLU A 97 11.65 -25.04 13.50
N ASP A 98 11.12 -25.39 12.33
CA ASP A 98 10.98 -24.45 11.21
C ASP A 98 10.04 -23.30 11.54
N LYS A 99 8.96 -23.56 12.30
CA LYS A 99 8.04 -22.51 12.75
C LYS A 99 8.72 -21.48 13.65
N THR A 100 9.61 -21.94 14.53
CA THR A 100 10.40 -21.05 15.38
C THR A 100 11.35 -20.22 14.55
N ALA A 101 12.08 -20.82 13.60
CA ALA A 101 12.98 -20.10 12.70
C ALA A 101 12.24 -19.07 11.82
N ILE A 102 11.07 -19.43 11.30
CA ILE A 102 10.22 -18.50 10.53
C ILE A 102 9.78 -17.31 11.40
N PHE A 103 9.41 -17.56 12.67
CA PHE A 103 9.00 -16.51 13.58
C PHE A 103 10.17 -15.59 13.97
N GLU A 104 11.34 -16.16 14.24
CA GLU A 104 12.56 -15.38 14.51
C GLU A 104 12.93 -14.53 13.30
N GLY A 105 12.94 -15.07 12.09
CA GLY A 105 13.16 -14.32 10.86
C GLY A 105 12.14 -13.20 10.65
N TRP A 106 10.89 -13.41 11.04
CA TRP A 106 9.88 -12.34 11.01
C TRP A 106 10.17 -11.24 12.02
N CYS A 107 10.63 -11.58 13.21
CA CYS A 107 11.05 -10.58 14.20
C CYS A 107 12.27 -9.78 13.72
N ASP A 108 13.26 -10.44 13.14
CA ASP A 108 14.44 -9.79 12.57
C ASP A 108 14.07 -8.85 11.43
N PHE A 109 13.19 -9.27 10.54
CA PHE A 109 12.64 -8.43 9.48
C PHE A 109 11.99 -7.14 10.04
N LEU A 110 11.16 -7.25 11.08
CA LEU A 110 10.53 -6.06 11.66
C LEU A 110 11.53 -5.16 12.39
N ASN A 111 12.53 -5.74 13.02
CA ASN A 111 13.58 -5.01 13.74
C ASN A 111 14.60 -4.34 12.80
N TYR A 112 14.68 -4.77 11.55
CA TYR A 112 15.55 -4.19 10.53
C TYR A 112 15.18 -2.73 10.21
N PHE A 113 13.90 -2.39 10.25
CA PHE A 113 13.40 -1.07 9.90
C PHE A 113 13.56 -0.08 11.07
N ASP A 114 14.56 0.75 10.99
CA ASP A 114 14.76 1.86 11.91
C ASP A 114 13.89 3.08 11.56
N SER A 115 13.99 4.15 12.35
CA SER A 115 13.22 5.38 12.13
C SER A 115 13.56 6.12 10.83
N SER A 116 14.67 5.79 10.15
CA SER A 116 15.09 6.38 8.87
C SER A 116 14.45 5.71 7.66
N ILE A 117 13.91 4.50 7.85
CA ILE A 117 13.28 3.70 6.80
C ILE A 117 11.78 3.63 7.07
N GLN A 118 10.99 4.11 6.14
CA GLN A 118 9.54 3.94 6.19
C GLN A 118 9.16 2.72 5.36
N PHE A 119 8.29 1.86 5.89
CA PHE A 119 7.81 0.71 5.14
C PHE A 119 6.30 0.58 5.20
N GLN A 120 5.74 -0.05 4.18
CA GLN A 120 4.32 -0.35 4.06
C GLN A 120 4.14 -1.75 3.50
N LEU A 121 3.34 -2.57 4.19
CA LEU A 121 2.86 -3.85 3.68
C LEU A 121 1.49 -3.63 3.01
N SER A 122 1.37 -4.06 1.76
CA SER A 122 0.13 -3.94 0.98
C SER A 122 -0.36 -5.33 0.57
N PHE A 123 -1.61 -5.61 0.87
CA PHE A 123 -2.29 -6.85 0.50
C PHE A 123 -3.40 -6.52 -0.48
N LEU A 124 -3.25 -6.96 -1.72
CA LEU A 124 -4.22 -6.72 -2.78
C LEU A 124 -4.94 -8.02 -3.12
N ASN A 125 -6.25 -7.99 -3.07
CA ASN A 125 -7.09 -9.05 -3.59
C ASN A 125 -7.64 -8.59 -4.93
N LEU A 126 -7.15 -9.21 -6.01
CA LEU A 126 -7.56 -8.91 -7.37
C LEU A 126 -8.41 -10.06 -7.90
N ALA A 127 -9.50 -9.73 -8.59
CA ALA A 127 -10.21 -10.75 -9.34
C ALA A 127 -9.29 -11.31 -10.44
N ALA A 128 -9.04 -12.61 -10.40
CA ALA A 128 -8.32 -13.25 -11.48
C ALA A 128 -9.17 -13.24 -12.74
N SER A 129 -8.57 -12.93 -13.89
CA SER A 129 -9.25 -13.25 -15.15
C SER A 129 -9.34 -14.76 -15.27
N GLU A 130 -10.51 -15.26 -15.62
CA GLU A 130 -10.78 -16.69 -15.80
C GLU A 130 -9.75 -17.36 -16.72
N GLU A 131 -9.31 -16.65 -17.77
CA GLU A 131 -8.28 -17.10 -18.70
C GLU A 131 -6.87 -17.21 -18.09
N THR A 132 -6.46 -16.26 -17.23
CA THR A 132 -5.15 -16.31 -16.58
C THR A 132 -5.09 -17.45 -15.60
N PHE A 133 -6.21 -17.69 -14.93
CA PHE A 133 -6.37 -18.73 -13.95
C PHE A 133 -6.40 -20.12 -14.60
N ALA A 134 -7.17 -20.29 -15.68
CA ALA A 134 -7.21 -21.52 -16.45
C ALA A 134 -5.81 -21.91 -17.00
N ARG A 135 -5.03 -20.94 -17.44
CA ARG A 135 -3.65 -21.18 -17.90
C ARG A 135 -2.69 -21.59 -16.80
N ALA A 136 -2.82 -21.03 -15.60
CA ALA A 136 -1.94 -21.37 -14.46
C ALA A 136 -2.17 -22.77 -13.91
N ILE A 137 -3.35 -23.36 -14.16
CA ILE A 137 -3.76 -24.68 -13.64
C ILE A 137 -3.68 -25.76 -14.70
N ASN A 138 -3.60 -25.39 -15.96
CA ASN A 138 -3.53 -26.34 -17.06
C ASN A 138 -2.20 -27.10 -17.04
N ILE A 139 -2.23 -28.40 -16.74
CA ILE A 139 -1.07 -29.28 -16.84
C ILE A 139 -0.89 -29.66 -18.32
N PRO A 140 0.23 -29.31 -18.96
CA PRO A 140 0.44 -29.59 -20.37
C PRO A 140 0.48 -31.10 -20.62
N LEU A 141 -0.18 -31.53 -21.68
CA LEU A 141 -0.11 -32.93 -22.15
C LEU A 141 1.28 -33.22 -22.71
N GLN A 142 1.78 -34.43 -22.44
CA GLN A 142 3.12 -34.87 -22.86
C GLN A 142 3.09 -35.96 -23.94
N GLY A 143 1.91 -36.45 -24.30
CA GLY A 143 1.72 -37.52 -25.29
C GLY A 143 2.06 -38.91 -24.76
N ASP A 144 1.99 -39.09 -23.45
CA ASP A 144 2.25 -40.38 -22.76
C ASP A 144 0.96 -40.98 -22.18
N ASP A 145 1.06 -42.19 -21.64
CA ASP A 145 -0.08 -42.94 -21.05
C ASP A 145 -0.70 -42.24 -19.82
N PHE A 146 -0.07 -41.19 -19.30
CA PHE A 146 -0.55 -40.45 -18.12
C PHE A 146 -1.34 -39.20 -18.48
N ASP A 147 -1.57 -38.91 -19.76
CA ASP A 147 -2.30 -37.72 -20.19
C ASP A 147 -3.75 -37.73 -19.71
N SER A 148 -4.38 -38.89 -19.60
CA SER A 148 -5.72 -39.00 -19.02
C SER A 148 -5.76 -38.52 -17.57
N ILE A 149 -4.74 -38.84 -16.78
CA ILE A 149 -4.61 -38.44 -15.37
C ILE A 149 -4.37 -36.94 -15.29
N ARG A 150 -3.56 -36.33 -16.18
CA ARG A 150 -3.31 -34.90 -16.24
C ARG A 150 -4.58 -34.10 -16.52
N VAL A 151 -5.41 -34.62 -17.45
CA VAL A 151 -6.71 -34.01 -17.76
C VAL A 151 -7.66 -34.07 -16.56
N GLU A 152 -7.77 -35.23 -15.92
CA GLU A 152 -8.64 -35.41 -14.76
C GLU A 152 -8.20 -34.51 -13.59
N TYR A 153 -6.90 -34.45 -13.32
CA TYR A 153 -6.34 -33.61 -12.27
C TYR A 153 -6.53 -32.12 -12.55
N THR A 154 -6.31 -31.69 -13.79
CA THR A 154 -6.60 -30.31 -14.23
C THR A 154 -8.07 -29.97 -14.01
N THR A 155 -8.98 -30.86 -14.39
CA THR A 155 -10.43 -30.67 -14.24
C THR A 155 -10.81 -30.62 -12.75
N MET A 156 -10.23 -31.47 -11.93
CA MET A 156 -10.43 -31.45 -10.47
C MET A 156 -9.99 -30.12 -9.86
N LEU A 157 -8.81 -29.62 -10.22
CA LEU A 157 -8.30 -28.34 -9.76
C LEU A 157 -9.19 -27.19 -10.18
N GLN A 158 -9.65 -27.17 -11.44
CA GLN A 158 -10.57 -26.14 -11.94
C GLN A 158 -11.89 -26.14 -11.16
N ASN A 159 -12.47 -27.33 -10.90
CA ASN A 159 -13.68 -27.46 -10.12
C ASN A 159 -13.52 -27.05 -8.66
N GLN A 160 -12.37 -27.36 -8.05
CA GLN A 160 -12.09 -27.00 -6.67
C GLN A 160 -11.94 -25.47 -6.52
N LEU A 161 -11.36 -24.83 -7.48
CA LEU A 161 -11.21 -23.38 -7.52
C LEU A 161 -12.55 -22.66 -7.76
N ALA A 162 -13.39 -23.16 -8.64
CA ALA A 162 -14.74 -22.65 -8.85
C ALA A 162 -15.60 -22.70 -7.57
N ARG A 163 -15.34 -23.68 -6.69
CA ARG A 163 -16.04 -23.85 -5.42
C ARG A 163 -15.49 -23.03 -4.25
N GLY A 164 -14.20 -22.71 -4.25
CA GLY A 164 -13.51 -22.30 -3.02
C GLY A 164 -13.02 -20.86 -2.95
N ASN A 165 -12.76 -20.19 -4.05
CA ASN A 165 -11.95 -18.98 -3.98
C ASN A 165 -12.49 -17.75 -4.73
N ASN A 166 -13.74 -17.65 -5.03
CA ASN A 166 -14.33 -16.49 -5.71
C ASN A 166 -13.45 -15.83 -6.81
N GLY A 167 -12.45 -16.56 -7.35
CA GLY A 167 -11.52 -16.06 -8.35
C GLY A 167 -10.60 -14.92 -7.88
N LEU A 168 -10.33 -14.79 -6.59
CA LEU A 168 -9.46 -13.76 -6.07
C LEU A 168 -8.01 -14.26 -5.93
N ILE A 169 -7.10 -13.52 -6.53
CA ILE A 169 -5.64 -13.69 -6.34
C ILE A 169 -5.18 -12.67 -5.29
N LYS A 170 -4.55 -13.16 -4.23
CA LYS A 170 -3.92 -12.32 -3.23
C LYS A 170 -2.48 -12.05 -3.62
N THR A 171 -2.17 -10.78 -3.84
CA THR A 171 -0.81 -10.31 -4.11
C THR A 171 -0.32 -9.46 -2.95
N LYS A 172 0.93 -9.64 -2.56
CA LYS A 172 1.54 -8.97 -1.42
C LYS A 172 2.73 -8.16 -1.87
N TYR A 173 2.80 -6.94 -1.38
CA TYR A 173 3.87 -6.02 -1.69
C TYR A 173 4.44 -5.42 -0.41
N LEU A 174 5.76 -5.29 -0.39
CA LEU A 174 6.50 -4.49 0.57
C LEU A 174 7.01 -3.25 -0.15
N THR A 175 6.58 -2.08 0.29
CA THR A 175 7.11 -0.80 -0.16
C THR A 175 7.95 -0.22 0.97
N PHE A 176 9.19 0.11 0.69
CA PHE A 176 10.07 0.79 1.62
C PHE A 176 10.58 2.09 1.01
N GLY A 177 10.84 3.06 1.86
CA GLY A 177 11.20 4.40 1.45
C GLY A 177 12.19 5.07 2.40
N ILE A 178 13.04 5.91 1.82
CA ILE A 178 14.04 6.70 2.51
C ILE A 178 14.01 8.15 2.00
N ASP A 179 14.48 9.06 2.83
CA ASP A 179 14.72 10.43 2.41
C ASP A 179 16.18 10.57 1.95
N ALA A 180 16.37 11.18 0.77
CA ALA A 180 17.68 11.45 0.19
C ALA A 180 17.67 12.70 -0.70
N ASP A 181 18.79 13.39 -0.81
CA ASP A 181 18.91 14.62 -1.61
C ASP A 181 18.89 14.35 -3.11
N SER A 182 19.28 13.15 -3.53
CA SER A 182 19.36 12.77 -4.93
C SER A 182 19.15 11.28 -5.16
N LEU A 183 18.77 10.92 -6.40
CA LEU A 183 18.67 9.51 -6.82
C LEU A 183 19.99 8.76 -6.62
N LYS A 184 21.13 9.42 -6.89
CA LYS A 184 22.46 8.81 -6.74
C LYS A 184 22.75 8.41 -5.30
N ALA A 185 22.23 9.16 -4.33
CA ALA A 185 22.36 8.83 -2.90
C ALA A 185 21.31 7.80 -2.44
N ALA A 186 20.09 7.87 -3.01
CA ALA A 186 19.01 6.96 -2.65
C ALA A 186 19.22 5.53 -3.15
N LYS A 187 19.66 5.38 -4.41
CA LYS A 187 19.73 4.09 -5.10
C LYS A 187 20.53 3.02 -4.32
N PRO A 188 21.79 3.23 -3.92
CA PRO A 188 22.57 2.20 -3.22
C PRO A 188 21.96 1.81 -1.86
N ARG A 189 21.27 2.76 -1.19
CA ARG A 189 20.59 2.47 0.08
C ARG A 189 19.35 1.63 -0.12
N LEU A 190 18.53 1.91 -1.15
CA LEU A 190 17.35 1.12 -1.49
C LEU A 190 17.72 -0.27 -2.02
N GLU A 191 18.79 -0.40 -2.81
CA GLU A 191 19.30 -1.69 -3.27
C GLU A 191 19.82 -2.55 -2.11
N ARG A 192 20.46 -1.92 -1.13
CA ARG A 192 20.88 -2.62 0.09
C ARG A 192 19.69 -3.15 0.88
N ILE A 193 18.66 -2.33 1.13
CA ILE A 193 17.44 -2.76 1.84
C ILE A 193 16.73 -3.91 1.10
N GLU A 194 16.80 -3.94 -0.23
CA GLU A 194 16.23 -5.02 -1.04
C GLU A 194 17.03 -6.32 -0.92
N THR A 195 18.33 -6.24 -0.69
CA THR A 195 19.23 -7.40 -0.65
C THR A 195 19.30 -8.03 0.75
N ASP A 196 19.24 -7.21 1.79
CA ASP A 196 19.26 -7.64 3.19
C ASP A 196 17.94 -8.28 3.61
#